data_46f15699cb8ff7a7fa1c39356b8b062d
#
_entry.id   46f15699cb8ff7a7fa1c39356b8b062d
#
_cell.length_a   1.000
_cell.length_b   1.000
_cell.length_c   1.000
_cell.angle_alpha   90.00
_cell.angle_beta   90.00
_cell.angle_gamma   90.00
#
_symmetry.space_group_name_H-M   'P 1'
#
loop_
_entity.id
_entity.type
_entity.pdbx_description
1 polymer ?
#
loop_
_entity_poly.entity_id
_entity_poly.type
_entity_poly.pdbx_seq_one_letter_code
_entity_poly.pdbx_strand_id
1 'polypeptide(L)'
;MLSILCHPKTHEPLQWVNGQLASAQGEVFPVRHGIPRLVGARLPFRHRFWAWVYNRTAFAYDWGVSFAWRLSLGGQPIDRQAYLEKIDLHPGEWVLETAVGTGANLQHFPSHAHYVGLDISYAMLRRCQDNLARWGREAALVQGDAQALPFREGVFDAVVHMGGLQFLTHPQQALEEAWRVTRPGGRIWMVDEAYSIPSLVRRSARPPLATGAEALRSLVPALSDDIHAELISHGELYFLSFRKRT
;
A
#
# COMPACT_ATOMS: atom_id res chain seq x y z
N MET A 1 17.09 0.75 -7.21
CA MET A 1 15.70 0.24 -7.34
C MET A 1 15.58 -1.00 -8.23
N LEU A 2 16.15 -1.07 -9.45
CA LEU A 2 15.98 -2.23 -10.36
C LEU A 2 16.38 -3.57 -9.73
N SER A 3 17.38 -3.60 -8.88
CA SER A 3 17.88 -4.82 -8.21
C SER A 3 16.88 -5.48 -7.25
N ILE A 4 15.87 -4.76 -6.81
CA ILE A 4 14.85 -5.28 -5.89
C ILE A 4 13.57 -5.74 -6.59
N LEU A 5 13.38 -5.36 -7.87
CA LEU A 5 12.21 -5.73 -8.64
C LEU A 5 12.28 -7.19 -9.13
N CYS A 6 11.12 -7.83 -9.16
CA CYS A 6 10.95 -9.17 -9.71
C CYS A 6 9.61 -9.28 -10.44
N HIS A 7 9.44 -10.37 -11.15
CA HIS A 7 8.16 -10.70 -11.80
C HIS A 7 7.08 -10.93 -10.74
N PRO A 8 5.89 -10.26 -10.83
CA PRO A 8 4.89 -10.26 -9.75
C PRO A 8 4.30 -11.62 -9.42
N LYS A 9 4.40 -12.62 -10.30
CA LYS A 9 3.84 -13.96 -10.07
C LYS A 9 4.90 -15.03 -9.82
N THR A 10 6.00 -14.99 -10.59
CA THR A 10 7.04 -16.04 -10.49
C THR A 10 8.17 -15.64 -9.55
N HIS A 11 8.23 -14.36 -9.15
CA HIS A 11 9.28 -13.74 -8.35
C HIS A 11 10.69 -13.84 -8.97
N GLU A 12 10.78 -14.20 -10.26
CA GLU A 12 12.04 -14.22 -10.99
C GLU A 12 12.59 -12.81 -11.21
N PRO A 13 13.91 -12.65 -11.25
CA PRO A 13 14.52 -11.36 -11.54
C PRO A 13 14.08 -10.80 -12.88
N LEU A 14 13.86 -9.48 -12.95
CA LEU A 14 13.61 -8.76 -14.19
C LEU A 14 14.91 -8.15 -14.71
N GLN A 15 15.06 -8.10 -16.04
CA GLN A 15 16.17 -7.48 -16.73
C GLN A 15 15.74 -6.18 -17.40
N TRP A 16 16.65 -5.23 -17.46
CA TRP A 16 16.43 -4.00 -18.21
C TRP A 16 16.81 -4.21 -19.67
N VAL A 17 15.83 -4.15 -20.58
CA VAL A 17 16.02 -4.38 -22.01
C VAL A 17 15.30 -3.28 -22.79
N ASN A 18 16.03 -2.54 -23.61
CA ASN A 18 15.47 -1.51 -24.52
C ASN A 18 14.50 -0.52 -23.83
N GLY A 19 14.84 -0.04 -22.62
CA GLY A 19 14.01 0.92 -21.91
C GLY A 19 12.80 0.34 -21.18
N GLN A 20 12.71 -0.98 -21.08
CA GLN A 20 11.62 -1.71 -20.40
C GLN A 20 12.18 -2.80 -19.48
N LEU A 21 11.34 -3.32 -18.60
CA LEU A 21 11.67 -4.51 -17.82
C LEU A 21 11.17 -5.75 -18.56
N ALA A 22 11.96 -6.81 -18.56
CA ALA A 22 11.60 -8.08 -19.19
C ALA A 22 11.89 -9.25 -18.26
N SER A 23 11.01 -10.26 -18.27
CA SER A 23 11.25 -11.56 -17.63
C SER A 23 12.07 -12.46 -18.53
N ALA A 24 12.65 -13.52 -17.97
CA ALA A 24 13.36 -14.55 -18.74
C ALA A 24 12.47 -15.25 -19.77
N GLN A 25 11.15 -15.29 -19.55
CA GLN A 25 10.17 -15.86 -20.47
C GLN A 25 9.70 -14.89 -21.56
N GLY A 26 10.25 -13.67 -21.60
CA GLY A 26 9.93 -12.68 -22.62
C GLY A 26 8.70 -11.81 -22.32
N GLU A 27 8.10 -11.90 -21.11
CA GLU A 27 7.06 -10.96 -20.70
C GLU A 27 7.68 -9.57 -20.46
N VAL A 28 7.08 -8.53 -21.04
CA VAL A 28 7.62 -7.18 -21.04
C VAL A 28 6.73 -6.25 -20.21
N PHE A 29 7.37 -5.47 -19.34
CA PHE A 29 6.73 -4.50 -18.46
C PHE A 29 7.22 -3.08 -18.81
N PRO A 30 6.34 -2.21 -19.33
CA PRO A 30 6.75 -0.87 -19.74
C PRO A 30 7.09 0.00 -18.54
N VAL A 31 8.06 0.90 -18.74
CA VAL A 31 8.35 1.98 -17.79
C VAL A 31 7.89 3.29 -18.41
N ARG A 32 7.02 4.02 -17.74
CA ARG A 32 6.49 5.31 -18.21
C ARG A 32 6.73 6.38 -17.16
N HIS A 33 7.30 7.50 -17.55
CA HIS A 33 7.66 8.61 -16.64
C HIS A 33 8.49 8.15 -15.42
N GLY A 34 9.39 7.18 -15.63
CA GLY A 34 10.18 6.60 -14.54
C GLY A 34 9.44 5.60 -13.64
N ILE A 35 8.16 5.31 -13.90
CA ILE A 35 7.33 4.39 -13.12
C ILE A 35 7.24 3.03 -13.86
N PRO A 36 7.84 1.94 -13.31
CA PRO A 36 7.63 0.59 -13.81
C PRO A 36 6.17 0.16 -13.64
N ARG A 37 5.60 -0.48 -14.67
CA ARG A 37 4.21 -0.93 -14.66
C ARG A 37 4.16 -2.46 -14.58
N LEU A 38 4.28 -2.99 -13.37
CA LEU A 38 4.36 -4.42 -13.06
C LEU A 38 2.98 -5.01 -12.69
N VAL A 39 1.97 -4.61 -13.45
CA VAL A 39 0.60 -5.11 -13.30
C VAL A 39 0.37 -6.17 -14.36
N GLY A 40 0.00 -7.38 -13.96
CA GLY A 40 -0.31 -8.45 -14.91
C GLY A 40 -1.43 -8.06 -15.89
N ALA A 41 -1.36 -8.58 -17.10
CA ALA A 41 -2.33 -8.28 -18.17
C ALA A 41 -3.80 -8.60 -17.82
N ARG A 42 -4.03 -9.42 -16.80
CA ARG A 42 -5.37 -9.87 -16.35
C ARG A 42 -5.60 -9.54 -14.88
N LEU A 43 -5.80 -8.25 -14.58
CA LEU A 43 -6.34 -7.89 -13.27
C LEU A 43 -7.78 -8.37 -13.10
N PRO A 44 -8.20 -8.86 -11.92
CA PRO A 44 -9.59 -9.12 -11.59
C PRO A 44 -10.47 -7.90 -11.90
N PHE A 45 -11.73 -8.15 -12.32
CA PHE A 45 -12.66 -7.07 -12.69
C PHE A 45 -12.78 -5.99 -11.59
N ARG A 46 -12.83 -6.39 -10.32
CA ARG A 46 -12.92 -5.48 -9.18
C ARG A 46 -11.71 -4.54 -9.10
N HIS A 47 -10.50 -5.04 -9.28
CA HIS A 47 -9.27 -4.21 -9.29
C HIS A 47 -9.26 -3.26 -10.50
N ARG A 48 -9.69 -3.75 -11.67
CA ARG A 48 -9.83 -2.91 -12.87
C ARG A 48 -10.86 -1.80 -12.68
N PHE A 49 -11.99 -2.10 -12.04
CA PHE A 49 -13.05 -1.12 -11.74
C PHE A 49 -12.53 -0.04 -10.79
N TRP A 50 -11.92 -0.40 -9.66
CA TRP A 50 -11.38 0.57 -8.71
C TRP A 50 -10.20 1.35 -9.29
N ALA A 51 -9.29 0.71 -10.03
CA ALA A 51 -8.23 1.41 -10.75
C ALA A 51 -8.81 2.42 -11.75
N TRP A 52 -9.90 2.09 -12.44
CA TRP A 52 -10.58 3.01 -13.34
C TRP A 52 -11.22 4.18 -12.59
N VAL A 53 -11.91 3.95 -11.47
CA VAL A 53 -12.48 5.00 -10.62
C VAL A 53 -11.39 5.96 -10.15
N TYR A 54 -10.32 5.43 -9.54
CA TYR A 54 -9.20 6.23 -9.04
C TYR A 54 -8.47 6.97 -10.17
N ASN A 55 -8.32 6.37 -11.35
CA ASN A 55 -7.74 7.04 -12.50
C ASN A 55 -8.55 8.27 -12.96
N ARG A 56 -9.88 8.23 -12.80
CA ARG A 56 -10.72 9.38 -13.17
C ARG A 56 -10.85 10.43 -12.07
N THR A 57 -10.69 10.03 -10.83
CA THR A 57 -10.88 10.93 -9.66
C THR A 57 -9.57 11.44 -9.07
N ALA A 58 -8.41 10.97 -9.54
CA ALA A 58 -7.10 11.30 -8.99
C ALA A 58 -6.87 12.82 -8.85
N PHE A 59 -7.35 13.64 -9.80
CA PHE A 59 -7.15 15.09 -9.77
C PHE A 59 -7.93 15.79 -8.63
N ALA A 60 -9.08 15.22 -8.22
CA ALA A 60 -9.95 15.75 -7.17
C ALA A 60 -9.90 14.89 -5.90
N TYR A 61 -9.07 13.82 -5.89
CA TYR A 61 -9.07 12.81 -4.82
C TYR A 61 -8.73 13.42 -3.47
N ASP A 62 -7.65 14.20 -3.39
CA ASP A 62 -7.23 14.83 -2.13
C ASP A 62 -8.30 15.78 -1.57
N TRP A 63 -9.00 16.51 -2.44
CA TRP A 63 -10.10 17.39 -2.05
C TRP A 63 -11.38 16.60 -1.75
N GLY A 64 -11.73 15.65 -2.61
CA GLY A 64 -12.94 14.84 -2.50
C GLY A 64 -12.95 13.91 -1.29
N VAL A 65 -11.82 13.29 -0.99
CA VAL A 65 -11.66 12.46 0.22
C VAL A 65 -11.77 13.34 1.46
N SER A 66 -11.06 14.45 1.53
CA SER A 66 -11.16 15.36 2.67
C SER A 66 -12.59 15.88 2.88
N PHE A 67 -13.33 16.13 1.79
CA PHE A 67 -14.73 16.57 1.85
C PHE A 67 -15.68 15.44 2.27
N ALA A 68 -15.52 14.24 1.71
CA ALA A 68 -16.33 13.07 2.04
C ALA A 68 -16.15 12.65 3.51
N TRP A 69 -14.91 12.67 4.01
CA TRP A 69 -14.61 12.41 5.41
C TRP A 69 -15.24 13.45 6.33
N ARG A 70 -15.19 14.73 5.95
CA ARG A 70 -15.88 15.78 6.72
C ARG A 70 -17.38 15.56 6.84
N LEU A 71 -18.02 15.02 5.81
CA LEU A 71 -19.45 14.71 5.82
C LEU A 71 -19.77 13.42 6.59
N SER A 72 -18.92 12.40 6.48
CA SER A 72 -19.19 11.05 7.00
C SER A 72 -18.82 10.88 8.48
N LEU A 73 -17.83 11.61 8.97
CA LEU A 73 -17.28 11.48 10.33
C LEU A 73 -17.55 12.68 11.23
N GLY A 74 -18.69 13.36 11.03
CA GLY A 74 -19.05 14.51 11.88
C GLY A 74 -18.09 15.70 11.80
N GLY A 75 -17.31 15.79 10.71
CA GLY A 75 -16.41 16.91 10.45
C GLY A 75 -14.98 16.73 10.95
N GLN A 76 -14.64 15.61 11.59
CA GLN A 76 -13.26 15.35 12.01
C GLN A 76 -12.43 14.82 10.83
N PRO A 77 -11.29 15.45 10.49
CA PRO A 77 -10.35 14.87 9.55
C PRO A 77 -9.73 13.59 10.13
N ILE A 78 -9.33 12.64 9.26
CA ILE A 78 -8.51 11.49 9.71
C ILE A 78 -7.28 12.05 10.41
N ASP A 79 -7.15 11.74 11.69
CA ASP A 79 -5.95 12.07 12.42
C ASP A 79 -4.79 11.17 11.97
N ARG A 80 -4.13 11.60 10.89
CA ARG A 80 -2.94 10.89 10.38
C ARG A 80 -1.83 10.83 11.41
N GLN A 81 -1.73 11.83 12.24
CA GLN A 81 -0.68 11.92 13.25
C GLN A 81 -0.83 10.79 14.27
N ALA A 82 -2.05 10.43 14.66
CA ALA A 82 -2.33 9.36 15.62
C ALA A 82 -1.72 7.99 15.24
N TYR A 83 -1.58 7.69 13.95
CA TYR A 83 -0.94 6.45 13.52
C TYR A 83 0.49 6.64 13.01
N LEU A 84 0.82 7.80 12.43
CA LEU A 84 2.18 8.06 11.96
C LEU A 84 3.19 8.09 13.10
N GLU A 85 2.81 8.62 14.27
CA GLU A 85 3.64 8.62 15.48
C GLU A 85 3.97 7.20 16.01
N LYS A 86 3.15 6.21 15.64
CA LYS A 86 3.35 4.80 16.00
C LYS A 86 4.28 4.07 15.05
N ILE A 87 4.62 4.67 13.91
CA ILE A 87 5.48 4.09 12.87
C ILE A 87 6.91 4.56 13.11
N ASP A 88 7.69 3.67 13.70
CA ASP A 88 9.09 3.94 14.02
C ASP A 88 9.99 3.55 12.84
N LEU A 89 10.42 4.54 12.07
CA LEU A 89 11.32 4.40 10.92
C LEU A 89 12.71 4.93 11.23
N HIS A 90 13.74 4.16 10.86
CA HIS A 90 15.12 4.50 11.15
C HIS A 90 15.87 5.02 9.91
N PRO A 91 16.98 5.77 10.13
CA PRO A 91 17.82 6.26 9.03
C PRO A 91 18.34 5.12 8.15
N GLY A 92 18.27 5.32 6.82
CA GLY A 92 18.78 4.39 5.82
C GLY A 92 17.89 3.16 5.55
N GLU A 93 16.75 3.02 6.25
CA GLU A 93 15.83 1.92 6.01
C GLU A 93 15.17 1.99 4.63
N TRP A 94 14.93 0.82 4.05
CA TRP A 94 14.07 0.65 2.88
C TRP A 94 12.63 0.43 3.32
N VAL A 95 11.76 1.36 2.96
CA VAL A 95 10.36 1.39 3.37
C VAL A 95 9.46 1.25 2.16
N LEU A 96 8.59 0.25 2.16
CA LEU A 96 7.54 0.11 1.16
C LEU A 96 6.21 0.64 1.70
N GLU A 97 5.57 1.56 1.01
CA GLU A 97 4.15 1.87 1.21
C GLU A 97 3.33 1.24 0.09
N THR A 98 2.44 0.30 0.44
CA THR A 98 1.45 -0.27 -0.48
C THR A 98 0.15 0.54 -0.44
N ALA A 99 -0.53 0.67 -1.59
CA ALA A 99 -1.66 1.58 -1.77
C ALA A 99 -1.30 3.05 -1.48
N VAL A 100 -0.12 3.48 -1.96
CA VAL A 100 0.44 4.81 -1.68
C VAL A 100 -0.46 5.97 -2.14
N GLY A 101 -1.35 5.74 -3.10
CA GLY A 101 -2.27 6.72 -3.64
C GLY A 101 -1.56 7.97 -4.16
N THR A 102 -1.90 9.13 -3.60
CA THR A 102 -1.30 10.42 -3.94
C THR A 102 -0.03 10.75 -3.13
N GLY A 103 0.43 9.84 -2.27
CA GLY A 103 1.62 9.99 -1.45
C GLY A 103 1.43 10.79 -0.17
N ALA A 104 0.20 10.96 0.29
CA ALA A 104 -0.11 11.86 1.41
C ALA A 104 0.62 11.49 2.71
N ASN A 105 0.94 10.21 2.95
CA ASN A 105 1.71 9.78 4.11
C ASN A 105 3.21 10.05 3.93
N LEU A 106 3.72 9.89 2.70
CA LEU A 106 5.13 10.16 2.39
C LEU A 106 5.54 11.60 2.71
N GLN A 107 4.60 12.54 2.70
CA GLN A 107 4.84 13.92 3.12
C GLN A 107 5.31 14.01 4.58
N HIS A 108 4.79 13.14 5.45
CA HIS A 108 4.99 13.17 6.89
C HIS A 108 6.09 12.20 7.37
N PHE A 109 6.47 11.22 6.56
CA PHE A 109 7.53 10.29 6.92
C PHE A 109 8.89 10.98 7.02
N PRO A 110 9.82 10.48 7.86
CA PRO A 110 11.18 11.03 7.98
C PRO A 110 11.90 11.06 6.62
N SER A 111 12.70 12.08 6.35
CA SER A 111 13.41 12.22 5.07
C SER A 111 14.67 11.34 4.93
N HIS A 112 15.05 10.66 5.98
CA HIS A 112 16.29 9.89 6.06
C HIS A 112 16.17 8.40 5.67
N ALA A 113 14.98 7.92 5.28
CA ALA A 113 14.76 6.57 4.78
C ALA A 113 14.58 6.54 3.25
N HIS A 114 14.71 5.36 2.65
CA HIS A 114 14.51 5.13 1.23
C HIS A 114 13.09 4.64 0.97
N TYR A 115 12.26 5.47 0.34
CA TYR A 115 10.85 5.14 0.12
C TYR A 115 10.57 4.53 -1.24
N VAL A 116 9.72 3.50 -1.21
CA VAL A 116 9.12 2.89 -2.39
C VAL A 116 7.60 2.95 -2.21
N GLY A 117 6.89 3.57 -3.16
CA GLY A 117 5.44 3.63 -3.18
C GLY A 117 4.87 2.71 -4.25
N LEU A 118 3.93 1.83 -3.89
CA LEU A 118 3.23 0.98 -4.83
C LEU A 118 1.74 1.29 -4.83
N ASP A 119 1.17 1.42 -6.02
CA ASP A 119 -0.28 1.53 -6.22
C ASP A 119 -0.73 0.82 -7.49
N ILE A 120 -1.97 0.37 -7.51
CA ILE A 120 -2.57 -0.25 -8.68
C ILE A 120 -2.97 0.79 -9.74
N SER A 121 -3.25 2.02 -9.32
CA SER A 121 -3.68 3.14 -10.17
C SER A 121 -2.48 3.94 -10.67
N TYR A 122 -2.22 3.88 -11.97
CA TYR A 122 -1.17 4.69 -12.58
C TYR A 122 -1.42 6.20 -12.44
N ALA A 123 -2.69 6.64 -12.48
CA ALA A 123 -3.01 8.06 -12.31
C ALA A 123 -2.73 8.55 -10.88
N MET A 124 -2.98 7.71 -9.86
CA MET A 124 -2.58 8.02 -8.48
C MET A 124 -1.06 8.18 -8.36
N LEU A 125 -0.29 7.27 -8.95
CA LEU A 125 1.17 7.34 -8.94
C LEU A 125 1.68 8.60 -9.66
N ARG A 126 1.07 9.00 -10.77
CA ARG A 126 1.40 10.27 -11.44
C ARG A 126 1.14 11.47 -10.53
N ARG A 127 -0.01 11.46 -9.83
CA ARG A 127 -0.32 12.51 -8.86
C ARG A 127 0.63 12.49 -7.67
N CYS A 128 0.99 11.30 -7.19
CA CYS A 128 2.01 11.12 -6.15
C CYS A 128 3.35 11.74 -6.59
N GLN A 129 3.80 11.48 -7.80
CA GLN A 129 5.03 12.03 -8.37
C GLN A 129 5.01 13.57 -8.39
N ASP A 130 3.89 14.16 -8.83
CA ASP A 130 3.70 15.62 -8.85
C ASP A 130 3.70 16.22 -7.42
N ASN A 131 3.09 15.52 -6.47
CA ASN A 131 3.05 15.93 -5.08
C ASN A 131 4.43 15.84 -4.43
N LEU A 132 5.16 14.73 -4.63
CA LEU A 132 6.53 14.55 -4.13
C LEU A 132 7.45 15.67 -4.62
N ALA A 133 7.39 15.99 -5.90
CA ALA A 133 8.17 17.10 -6.47
C ALA A 133 7.83 18.45 -5.80
N ARG A 134 6.54 18.71 -5.54
CA ARG A 134 6.08 19.93 -4.87
C ARG A 134 6.53 20.01 -3.41
N TRP A 135 6.61 18.87 -2.72
CA TRP A 135 7.03 18.80 -1.31
C TRP A 135 8.54 18.69 -1.12
N GLY A 136 9.33 18.63 -2.22
CA GLY A 136 10.77 18.37 -2.17
C GLY A 136 11.10 17.00 -1.55
N ARG A 137 10.27 16.00 -1.83
CA ARG A 137 10.40 14.63 -1.32
C ARG A 137 10.74 13.67 -2.44
N GLU A 138 11.41 12.59 -2.11
CA GLU A 138 11.80 11.54 -3.05
C GLU A 138 11.21 10.19 -2.64
N ALA A 139 10.66 9.48 -3.61
CA ALA A 139 10.30 8.07 -3.50
C ALA A 139 10.37 7.41 -4.87
N ALA A 140 10.74 6.15 -4.90
CA ALA A 140 10.58 5.33 -6.09
C ALA A 140 9.14 4.84 -6.20
N LEU A 141 8.50 5.00 -7.36
CA LEU A 141 7.10 4.62 -7.56
C LEU A 141 7.00 3.42 -8.50
N VAL A 142 6.12 2.47 -8.16
CA VAL A 142 5.88 1.24 -8.94
C VAL A 142 4.38 1.01 -9.08
N GLN A 143 3.90 0.79 -10.30
CA GLN A 143 2.54 0.31 -10.51
C GLN A 143 2.49 -1.20 -10.32
N GLY A 144 1.72 -1.66 -9.33
CA GLY A 144 1.63 -3.08 -8.96
C GLY A 144 0.37 -3.39 -8.16
N ASP A 145 0.13 -4.68 -7.95
CA ASP A 145 -0.94 -5.20 -7.09
C ASP A 145 -0.35 -5.57 -5.72
N ALA A 146 -0.95 -5.08 -4.63
CA ALA A 146 -0.53 -5.41 -3.28
C ALA A 146 -0.66 -6.92 -2.96
N GLN A 147 -1.49 -7.64 -3.71
CA GLN A 147 -1.66 -9.09 -3.58
C GLN A 147 -0.61 -9.90 -4.40
N ALA A 148 0.24 -9.21 -5.16
CA ALA A 148 1.31 -9.83 -5.96
C ALA A 148 2.45 -8.80 -6.09
N LEU A 149 3.15 -8.55 -4.99
CA LEU A 149 4.17 -7.52 -4.90
C LEU A 149 5.36 -7.82 -5.83
N PRO A 150 5.71 -6.91 -6.73
CA PRO A 150 6.80 -7.13 -7.70
C PRO A 150 8.19 -6.87 -7.09
N PHE A 151 8.40 -7.33 -5.87
CA PHE A 151 9.65 -7.17 -5.14
C PHE A 151 10.17 -8.53 -4.67
N ARG A 152 11.49 -8.65 -4.59
CA ARG A 152 12.14 -9.84 -4.04
C ARG A 152 11.78 -10.02 -2.58
N GLU A 153 11.92 -11.25 -2.09
CA GLU A 153 11.78 -11.57 -0.69
C GLU A 153 12.82 -10.85 0.17
N GLY A 154 12.43 -10.40 1.35
CA GLY A 154 13.33 -9.88 2.38
C GLY A 154 14.05 -8.58 2.04
N VAL A 155 13.47 -7.73 1.20
CA VAL A 155 14.11 -6.49 0.72
C VAL A 155 13.87 -5.31 1.65
N PHE A 156 12.68 -5.21 2.24
CA PHE A 156 12.27 -4.03 2.99
C PHE A 156 12.50 -4.20 4.49
N ASP A 157 13.02 -3.15 5.12
CA ASP A 157 13.12 -3.03 6.56
C ASP A 157 11.75 -2.83 7.20
N ALA A 158 10.88 -2.13 6.46
CA ALA A 158 9.56 -1.75 6.90
C ALA A 158 8.56 -1.80 5.75
N VAL A 159 7.35 -2.30 6.02
CA VAL A 159 6.22 -2.25 5.09
C VAL A 159 5.05 -1.57 5.77
N VAL A 160 4.45 -0.61 5.08
CA VAL A 160 3.30 0.16 5.54
C VAL A 160 2.16 0.00 4.54
N HIS A 161 0.95 -0.28 5.04
CA HIS A 161 -0.28 -0.26 4.26
C HIS A 161 -1.30 0.62 4.94
N MET A 162 -1.76 1.67 4.26
CA MET A 162 -2.72 2.60 4.85
C MET A 162 -3.91 2.82 3.93
N GLY A 163 -5.01 2.20 4.30
CA GLY A 163 -6.27 2.27 3.56
C GLY A 163 -6.30 1.37 2.32
N GLY A 164 -7.45 0.80 2.03
CA GLY A 164 -7.67 0.06 0.80
C GLY A 164 -7.70 -1.46 0.91
N LEU A 165 -7.40 -2.08 2.07
CA LEU A 165 -7.52 -3.54 2.26
C LEU A 165 -8.93 -4.03 1.95
N GLN A 166 -9.96 -3.26 2.29
CA GLN A 166 -11.36 -3.56 1.99
C GLN A 166 -11.66 -3.66 0.47
N PHE A 167 -10.85 -3.05 -0.38
CA PHE A 167 -11.01 -3.09 -1.84
C PHE A 167 -10.30 -4.30 -2.47
N LEU A 168 -9.44 -4.97 -1.75
CA LEU A 168 -8.72 -6.15 -2.22
C LEU A 168 -9.67 -7.37 -2.34
N THR A 169 -9.39 -8.23 -3.30
CA THR A 169 -10.13 -9.49 -3.47
C THR A 169 -9.72 -10.52 -2.43
N HIS A 170 -8.43 -10.55 -2.12
CA HIS A 170 -7.79 -11.49 -1.18
C HIS A 170 -6.87 -10.72 -0.21
N PRO A 171 -7.43 -10.03 0.82
CA PRO A 171 -6.62 -9.22 1.73
C PRO A 171 -5.56 -10.04 2.49
N GLN A 172 -5.86 -11.31 2.81
CA GLN A 172 -4.90 -12.22 3.42
C GLN A 172 -3.63 -12.36 2.57
N GLN A 173 -3.77 -12.50 1.25
CA GLN A 173 -2.65 -12.59 0.32
C GLN A 173 -1.80 -11.31 0.33
N ALA A 174 -2.42 -10.14 0.50
CA ALA A 174 -1.66 -8.89 0.61
C ALA A 174 -0.81 -8.83 1.89
N LEU A 175 -1.31 -9.37 3.01
CA LEU A 175 -0.52 -9.49 4.24
C LEU A 175 0.63 -10.49 4.07
N GLU A 176 0.38 -11.62 3.43
CA GLU A 176 1.41 -12.62 3.11
C GLU A 176 2.51 -12.06 2.20
N GLU A 177 2.14 -11.27 1.19
CA GLU A 177 3.07 -10.59 0.31
C GLU A 177 3.87 -9.50 1.06
N ALA A 178 3.21 -8.69 1.89
CA ALA A 178 3.89 -7.73 2.75
C ALA A 178 4.91 -8.43 3.67
N TRP A 179 4.52 -9.57 4.26
CA TRP A 179 5.41 -10.39 5.09
C TRP A 179 6.58 -10.98 4.27
N ARG A 180 6.31 -11.48 3.04
CA ARG A 180 7.34 -12.04 2.16
C ARG A 180 8.42 -11.02 1.83
N VAL A 181 8.05 -9.82 1.42
CA VAL A 181 9.00 -8.79 0.99
C VAL A 181 9.73 -8.11 2.15
N THR A 182 9.21 -8.25 3.36
CA THR A 182 9.87 -7.76 4.58
C THR A 182 11.02 -8.69 4.96
N ARG A 183 12.17 -8.13 5.34
CA ARG A 183 13.33 -8.90 5.83
C ARG A 183 13.04 -9.55 7.18
N PRO A 184 13.77 -10.61 7.57
CA PRO A 184 13.74 -11.10 8.95
C PRO A 184 14.02 -9.97 9.95
N GLY A 185 13.24 -9.89 11.04
CA GLY A 185 13.28 -8.80 12.02
C GLY A 185 12.66 -7.47 11.55
N GLY A 186 12.22 -7.37 10.29
CA GLY A 186 11.57 -6.19 9.75
C GLY A 186 10.13 -6.01 10.27
N ARG A 187 9.57 -4.82 10.07
CA ARG A 187 8.31 -4.36 10.68
C ARG A 187 7.24 -4.14 9.63
N ILE A 188 6.00 -4.47 9.99
CA ILE A 188 4.84 -4.29 9.13
C ILE A 188 3.75 -3.54 9.91
N TRP A 189 3.19 -2.50 9.29
CA TRP A 189 2.07 -1.72 9.83
C TRP A 189 0.92 -1.70 8.83
N MET A 190 -0.28 -1.97 9.33
CA MET A 190 -1.53 -1.93 8.59
C MET A 190 -2.50 -0.99 9.29
N VAL A 191 -2.97 0.02 8.59
CA VAL A 191 -4.00 0.94 9.08
C VAL A 191 -5.12 0.99 8.05
N ASP A 192 -6.35 0.71 8.47
CA ASP A 192 -7.52 0.82 7.57
C ASP A 192 -8.77 1.12 8.39
N GLU A 193 -9.86 1.38 7.69
CA GLU A 193 -11.15 1.66 8.30
C GLU A 193 -11.69 0.43 9.06
N ALA A 194 -12.09 0.64 10.32
CA ALA A 194 -12.71 -0.39 11.16
C ALA A 194 -14.17 -0.65 10.76
N TYR A 195 -14.82 0.35 10.14
CA TYR A 195 -16.20 0.29 9.70
C TYR A 195 -16.30 0.61 8.22
N SER A 196 -16.95 -0.25 7.46
CA SER A 196 -17.16 -0.02 6.02
C SER A 196 -18.04 1.20 5.76
N ILE A 197 -17.74 1.92 4.69
CA ILE A 197 -18.43 3.07 4.09
C ILE A 197 -19.96 3.00 4.24
N PRO A 198 -20.66 4.17 4.39
CA PRO A 198 -22.08 4.26 4.74
C PRO A 198 -23.02 3.37 3.92
N SER A 199 -24.12 2.98 4.52
CA SER A 199 -25.11 2.00 4.08
C SER A 199 -25.67 2.10 2.64
N LEU A 200 -25.47 3.20 1.94
CA LEU A 200 -25.86 3.40 0.54
C LEU A 200 -24.95 2.65 -0.47
N VAL A 201 -23.71 2.41 -0.12
CA VAL A 201 -22.75 1.61 -0.93
C VAL A 201 -22.66 0.16 -0.42
N ARG A 202 -23.30 -0.12 0.71
CA ARG A 202 -23.22 -1.34 1.51
C ARG A 202 -23.77 -2.61 0.85
N ARG A 203 -24.50 -2.52 -0.25
CA ARG A 203 -25.08 -3.72 -0.91
C ARG A 203 -24.05 -4.64 -1.60
N SER A 204 -22.82 -4.20 -1.77
CA SER A 204 -21.76 -4.98 -2.40
C SER A 204 -20.45 -5.06 -1.60
N ALA A 205 -20.37 -4.43 -0.43
CA ALA A 205 -19.20 -4.49 0.41
C ALA A 205 -19.26 -5.72 1.33
N ARG A 206 -18.18 -6.49 1.38
CA ARG A 206 -17.97 -7.50 2.44
C ARG A 206 -18.04 -6.83 3.80
N PRO A 207 -18.46 -7.56 4.87
CA PRO A 207 -18.34 -7.05 6.24
C PRO A 207 -16.89 -6.62 6.49
N PRO A 208 -16.65 -5.66 7.40
CA PRO A 208 -15.31 -5.22 7.75
C PRO A 208 -14.42 -6.43 8.04
N LEU A 209 -13.18 -6.38 7.60
CA LEU A 209 -12.21 -7.48 7.70
C LEU A 209 -12.03 -7.98 9.15
N ALA A 210 -12.33 -7.11 10.10
CA ALA A 210 -12.31 -7.45 11.52
C ALA A 210 -13.21 -6.54 12.33
N THR A 211 -14.00 -7.13 13.23
CA THR A 211 -14.81 -6.42 14.22
C THR A 211 -14.14 -6.31 15.57
N GLY A 212 -12.83 -6.55 15.67
CA GLY A 212 -12.08 -6.46 16.91
C GLY A 212 -10.60 -6.82 16.75
N ALA A 213 -9.80 -6.46 17.75
CA ALA A 213 -8.36 -6.70 17.79
C ALA A 213 -7.97 -8.19 17.59
N GLU A 214 -8.80 -9.11 18.07
CA GLU A 214 -8.56 -10.56 17.93
C GLU A 214 -8.71 -11.03 16.48
N ALA A 215 -9.73 -10.54 15.77
CA ALA A 215 -9.92 -10.86 14.36
C ALA A 215 -8.78 -10.29 13.48
N LEU A 216 -8.23 -9.12 13.83
CA LEU A 216 -7.05 -8.57 13.17
C LEU A 216 -5.81 -9.45 13.40
N ARG A 217 -5.61 -9.90 14.64
CA ARG A 217 -4.50 -10.80 14.97
C ARG A 217 -4.55 -12.11 14.18
N SER A 218 -5.74 -12.63 13.89
CA SER A 218 -5.91 -13.86 13.11
C SER A 218 -5.48 -13.73 11.65
N LEU A 219 -5.34 -12.50 11.12
CA LEU A 219 -4.83 -12.25 9.77
C LEU A 219 -3.30 -12.27 9.69
N VAL A 220 -2.61 -12.14 10.84
CA VAL A 220 -1.15 -12.06 10.87
C VAL A 220 -0.53 -13.41 10.53
N PRO A 221 0.48 -13.46 9.64
CA PRO A 221 1.19 -14.70 9.33
C PRO A 221 1.79 -15.37 10.56
N ALA A 222 1.75 -16.71 10.62
CA ALA A 222 2.10 -17.49 11.81
C ALA A 222 3.56 -17.29 12.31
N LEU A 223 4.47 -16.90 11.41
CA LEU A 223 5.87 -16.63 11.74
C LEU A 223 6.11 -15.16 12.04
N SER A 224 5.24 -14.55 12.83
CA SER A 224 5.33 -13.13 13.25
C SER A 224 5.43 -13.04 14.77
N ASP A 225 6.14 -12.00 15.21
CA ASP A 225 6.32 -11.63 16.62
C ASP A 225 5.82 -10.18 16.84
N ASP A 226 5.80 -9.73 18.09
CA ASP A 226 5.45 -8.35 18.49
C ASP A 226 4.09 -7.89 17.91
N ILE A 227 3.09 -8.78 17.93
CA ILE A 227 1.80 -8.50 17.33
C ILE A 227 1.01 -7.55 18.22
N HIS A 228 0.73 -6.35 17.70
CA HIS A 228 -0.11 -5.36 18.34
C HIS A 228 -1.30 -5.02 17.43
N ALA A 229 -2.50 -5.03 18.00
CA ALA A 229 -3.73 -4.68 17.28
C ALA A 229 -4.63 -3.84 18.20
N GLU A 230 -5.02 -2.67 17.73
CA GLU A 230 -5.89 -1.76 18.47
C GLU A 230 -6.84 -1.00 17.52
N LEU A 231 -7.90 -0.45 18.09
CA LEU A 231 -8.73 0.55 17.43
C LEU A 231 -8.24 1.94 17.81
N ILE A 232 -8.07 2.80 16.81
CA ILE A 232 -7.62 4.18 16.98
C ILE A 232 -8.69 5.14 16.40
N SER A 233 -8.50 6.45 16.56
CA SER A 233 -9.41 7.47 16.04
C SER A 233 -10.87 7.20 16.46
N HIS A 234 -11.11 7.08 17.78
CA HIS A 234 -12.44 6.78 18.37
C HIS A 234 -13.07 5.47 17.85
N GLY A 235 -12.26 4.51 17.42
CA GLY A 235 -12.73 3.22 16.91
C GLY A 235 -13.05 3.21 15.41
N GLU A 236 -12.76 4.28 14.70
CA GLU A 236 -13.01 4.40 13.25
C GLU A 236 -11.95 3.71 12.39
N LEU A 237 -10.73 3.62 12.91
CA LEU A 237 -9.61 2.95 12.27
C LEU A 237 -9.11 1.81 13.14
N TYR A 238 -8.57 0.79 12.53
CA TYR A 238 -7.72 -0.16 13.22
C TYR A 238 -6.25 0.09 12.90
N PHE A 239 -5.41 -0.19 13.86
CA PHE A 239 -3.97 -0.21 13.73
C PHE A 239 -3.48 -1.63 14.06
N LEU A 240 -2.79 -2.26 13.11
CA LEU A 240 -2.16 -3.56 13.28
C LEU A 240 -0.67 -3.41 13.00
N SER A 241 0.15 -3.86 13.93
CA SER A 241 1.58 -3.96 13.70
C SER A 241 2.12 -5.32 14.12
N PHE A 242 3.13 -5.79 13.41
CA PHE A 242 3.83 -7.04 13.73
C PHE A 242 5.22 -7.04 13.11
N ARG A 243 6.04 -7.95 13.59
CA ARG A 243 7.42 -8.12 13.15
C ARG A 243 7.60 -9.49 12.50
N LYS A 244 8.29 -9.55 11.37
CA LYS A 244 8.70 -10.84 10.78
C LYS A 244 9.74 -11.48 11.67
N ARG A 245 9.51 -12.75 12.08
CA ARG A 245 10.47 -13.49 12.90
C ARG A 245 11.81 -13.63 12.19
N THR A 246 12.89 -13.58 12.97
CA THR A 246 14.27 -13.79 12.48
C THR A 246 14.55 -15.25 12.14
#